data_96a1d216cfc1fe6bee6eea484bcc4492
#
_entry.id   96a1d216cfc1fe6bee6eea484bcc4492
#
_cell.length_a   1.000
_cell.length_b   1.000
_cell.length_c   1.000
_cell.angle_alpha   90.00
_cell.angle_beta   90.00
_cell.angle_gamma   90.00
#
_symmetry.space_group_name_H-M   'P 1'
#
loop_
_entity.id
_entity.type
_entity.pdbx_description
1 polymer ?
#
loop_
_entity_poly.entity_id
_entity_poly.type
_entity_poly.pdbx_seq_one_letter_code
_entity_poly.pdbx_strand_id
1 'polypeptide(L)'
;MDQALTQILNLLLESERAGVAALDQLLNEVTQDELRKLLTTSREDEAATARQLEALIQSGGATPSAKVGEFAAKVAAAGSLRDRLKLLIHGEEWVARKVEEAIARAPAAGPIHDQLQKMANRHRFEVEWGRAELIRLMNTLG
;
A
#
# COMPACT_ATOMS: atom_id res chain seq x y z
N MET A 1 -16.38 -8.85 14.71
CA MET A 1 -15.96 -7.69 13.89
C MET A 1 -17.14 -7.25 13.06
N ASP A 2 -17.48 -5.97 13.05
CA ASP A 2 -18.66 -5.52 12.31
C ASP A 2 -18.42 -5.51 10.78
N GLN A 3 -19.51 -5.45 10.01
CA GLN A 3 -19.45 -5.54 8.57
C GLN A 3 -18.70 -4.36 7.93
N ALA A 4 -18.91 -3.15 8.45
CA ALA A 4 -18.26 -1.96 7.91
C ALA A 4 -16.74 -2.04 8.09
N LEU A 5 -16.28 -2.48 9.26
CA LEU A 5 -14.86 -2.67 9.52
C LEU A 5 -14.27 -3.77 8.64
N THR A 6 -14.99 -4.90 8.51
CA THR A 6 -14.56 -6.00 7.62
C THR A 6 -14.39 -5.52 6.18
N GLN A 7 -15.31 -4.72 5.66
CA GLN A 7 -15.23 -4.17 4.30
C GLN A 7 -14.00 -3.29 4.12
N ILE A 8 -13.72 -2.41 5.08
CA ILE A 8 -12.55 -1.53 5.00
C ILE A 8 -11.25 -2.34 5.08
N LEU A 9 -11.16 -3.31 5.99
CA LEU A 9 -9.98 -4.16 6.11
C LEU A 9 -9.72 -4.96 4.83
N ASN A 10 -10.77 -5.48 4.21
CA ASN A 10 -10.65 -6.18 2.93
C ASN A 10 -10.24 -5.22 1.80
N LEU A 11 -10.74 -4.00 1.80
CA LEU A 11 -10.32 -3.00 0.83
C LEU A 11 -8.82 -2.67 0.99
N LEU A 12 -8.35 -2.54 2.23
CA LEU A 12 -6.92 -2.33 2.50
C LEU A 12 -6.08 -3.53 2.05
N LEU A 13 -6.56 -4.76 2.29
CA LEU A 13 -5.89 -5.97 1.85
C LEU A 13 -5.74 -6.00 0.32
N GLU A 14 -6.81 -5.72 -0.41
CA GLU A 14 -6.81 -5.65 -1.87
C GLU A 14 -5.85 -4.57 -2.37
N SER A 15 -5.82 -3.42 -1.68
CA SER A 15 -4.94 -2.30 -2.03
C SER A 15 -3.47 -2.62 -1.82
N GLU A 16 -3.12 -3.30 -0.73
CA GLU A 16 -1.74 -3.73 -0.49
C GLU A 16 -1.28 -4.76 -1.54
N ARG A 17 -2.14 -5.70 -1.90
CA ARG A 17 -1.86 -6.67 -2.97
C ARG A 17 -1.69 -5.99 -4.32
N ALA A 18 -2.53 -5.00 -4.62
CA ALA A 18 -2.44 -4.22 -5.85
C ALA A 18 -1.14 -3.41 -5.89
N GLY A 19 -0.72 -2.87 -4.75
CA GLY A 19 0.56 -2.18 -4.62
C GLY A 19 1.74 -3.09 -4.90
N VAL A 20 1.74 -4.30 -4.36
CA VAL A 20 2.78 -5.31 -4.64
C VAL A 20 2.86 -5.60 -6.14
N ALA A 21 1.71 -5.82 -6.80
CA ALA A 21 1.67 -6.09 -8.23
C ALA A 21 2.21 -4.92 -9.06
N ALA A 22 1.85 -3.68 -8.69
CA ALA A 22 2.35 -2.48 -9.36
C ALA A 22 3.87 -2.33 -9.18
N LEU A 23 4.36 -2.55 -7.97
CA LEU A 23 5.80 -2.47 -7.66
C LEU A 23 6.60 -3.55 -8.39
N ASP A 24 6.08 -4.76 -8.51
CA ASP A 24 6.71 -5.82 -9.29
C ASP A 24 6.87 -5.41 -10.77
N GLN A 25 5.85 -4.78 -11.35
CA GLN A 25 5.92 -4.27 -12.72
C GLN A 25 6.97 -3.17 -12.86
N LEU A 26 6.98 -2.21 -11.94
CA LEU A 26 7.94 -1.11 -11.95
C LEU A 26 9.36 -1.61 -11.78
N LEU A 27 9.59 -2.61 -10.95
CA LEU A 27 10.92 -3.20 -10.76
C LEU A 27 11.45 -3.90 -12.02
N ASN A 28 10.58 -4.36 -12.90
CA ASN A 28 11.00 -4.89 -14.20
C ASN A 28 11.49 -3.79 -15.16
N GLU A 29 11.11 -2.56 -14.92
CA GLU A 29 11.36 -1.42 -15.80
C GLU A 29 12.48 -0.51 -15.29
N VAL A 30 12.60 -0.34 -13.97
CA VAL A 30 13.55 0.56 -13.33
C VAL A 30 14.93 -0.07 -13.27
N THR A 31 15.95 0.67 -13.73
CA THR A 31 17.35 0.21 -13.74
C THR A 31 18.24 0.97 -12.76
N GLN A 32 17.82 2.15 -12.28
CA GLN A 32 18.61 2.95 -11.36
C GLN A 32 18.59 2.31 -9.96
N ASP A 33 19.77 2.06 -9.39
CA ASP A 33 19.95 1.25 -8.18
C ASP A 33 19.23 1.81 -6.96
N GLU A 34 19.34 3.12 -6.70
CA GLU A 34 18.68 3.72 -5.53
C GLU A 34 17.16 3.63 -5.61
N LEU A 35 16.60 3.86 -6.80
CA LEU A 35 15.17 3.74 -7.03
C LEU A 35 14.73 2.29 -6.86
N ARG A 36 15.49 1.33 -7.38
CA ARG A 36 15.20 -0.09 -7.19
C ARG A 36 15.17 -0.48 -5.72
N LYS A 37 16.12 0.01 -4.92
CA LYS A 37 16.14 -0.26 -3.48
C LYS A 37 14.91 0.28 -2.78
N LEU A 38 14.52 1.52 -3.11
CA LEU A 38 13.33 2.14 -2.53
C LEU A 38 12.07 1.35 -2.87
N LEU A 39 11.89 1.00 -4.14
CA LEU A 39 10.72 0.23 -4.59
C LEU A 39 10.70 -1.19 -4.01
N THR A 40 11.85 -1.83 -3.89
CA THR A 40 11.96 -3.17 -3.30
C THR A 40 11.55 -3.15 -1.83
N THR A 41 12.00 -2.16 -1.07
CA THR A 41 11.62 -2.01 0.34
C THR A 41 10.12 -1.79 0.48
N SER A 42 9.53 -0.91 -0.34
CA SER A 42 8.08 -0.69 -0.35
C SER A 42 7.32 -1.97 -0.69
N ARG A 43 7.79 -2.72 -1.67
CA ARG A 43 7.16 -3.98 -2.09
C ARG A 43 7.17 -5.01 -0.95
N GLU A 44 8.29 -5.15 -0.25
CA GLU A 44 8.39 -6.06 0.88
C GLU A 44 7.48 -5.65 2.03
N ASP A 45 7.41 -4.36 2.35
CA ASP A 45 6.55 -3.83 3.40
C ASP A 45 5.07 -4.04 3.08
N GLU A 46 4.67 -3.79 1.85
CA GLU A 46 3.28 -3.99 1.41
C GLU A 46 2.90 -5.48 1.41
N ALA A 47 3.80 -6.36 0.96
CA ALA A 47 3.56 -7.79 1.00
C ALA A 47 3.40 -8.31 2.45
N ALA A 48 4.23 -7.84 3.37
CA ALA A 48 4.13 -8.19 4.78
C ALA A 48 2.82 -7.70 5.38
N THR A 49 2.42 -6.46 5.06
CA THR A 49 1.16 -5.89 5.55
C THR A 49 -0.04 -6.65 5.00
N ALA A 50 -0.02 -7.06 3.74
CA ALA A 50 -1.09 -7.88 3.16
C ALA A 50 -1.27 -9.19 3.94
N ARG A 51 -0.18 -9.88 4.26
CA ARG A 51 -0.24 -11.11 5.06
C ARG A 51 -0.79 -10.86 6.46
N GLN A 52 -0.39 -9.77 7.09
CA GLN A 52 -0.86 -9.40 8.43
C GLN A 52 -2.36 -9.08 8.43
N LEU A 53 -2.83 -8.34 7.43
CA LEU A 53 -4.26 -8.03 7.27
C LEU A 53 -5.08 -9.29 7.03
N GLU A 54 -4.61 -10.19 6.20
CA GLU A 54 -5.28 -11.47 5.94
C GLU A 54 -5.46 -12.26 7.22
N ALA A 55 -4.39 -12.42 8.00
CA ALA A 55 -4.43 -13.12 9.28
C ALA A 55 -5.37 -12.43 10.28
N LEU A 56 -5.39 -11.10 10.32
CA LEU A 56 -6.23 -10.33 11.20
C LEU A 56 -7.72 -10.51 10.87
N ILE A 57 -8.06 -10.48 9.59
CA ILE A 57 -9.43 -10.70 9.14
C ILE A 57 -9.91 -12.12 9.50
N GLN A 58 -9.06 -13.11 9.26
CA GLN A 58 -9.36 -14.51 9.61
C GLN A 58 -9.58 -14.67 11.11
N SER A 59 -8.69 -14.13 11.94
CA SER A 59 -8.81 -14.24 13.40
C SER A 59 -10.02 -13.48 13.94
N GLY A 60 -10.51 -12.47 13.22
CA GLY A 60 -11.75 -11.77 13.54
C GLY A 60 -13.03 -12.51 13.11
N GLY A 61 -12.90 -13.71 12.54
CA GLY A 61 -14.01 -14.53 12.11
C GLY A 61 -14.60 -14.16 10.76
N ALA A 62 -13.93 -13.28 10.00
CA ALA A 62 -14.37 -12.89 8.67
C ALA A 62 -13.54 -13.60 7.59
N THR A 63 -14.00 -13.53 6.34
CA THR A 63 -13.32 -14.14 5.20
C THR A 63 -12.49 -13.07 4.50
N PRO A 64 -11.16 -13.27 4.38
CA PRO A 64 -10.34 -12.35 3.61
C PRO A 64 -10.73 -12.34 2.13
N SER A 65 -10.69 -11.16 1.52
CA SER A 65 -10.92 -11.02 0.08
C SER A 65 -9.88 -11.84 -0.69
N ALA A 66 -10.31 -12.43 -1.82
CA ALA A 66 -9.42 -13.10 -2.77
C ALA A 66 -9.03 -12.18 -3.93
N LYS A 67 -9.51 -10.94 -3.94
CA LYS A 67 -9.30 -10.00 -5.04
C LYS A 67 -7.99 -9.26 -4.91
N VAL A 68 -7.50 -8.80 -6.05
CA VAL A 68 -6.43 -7.81 -6.16
C VAL A 68 -7.06 -6.59 -6.82
N GLY A 69 -6.82 -5.39 -6.29
CA GLY A 69 -7.36 -4.17 -6.87
C GLY A 69 -6.80 -3.91 -8.27
N GLU A 70 -7.43 -2.98 -9.00
CA GLU A 70 -7.08 -2.65 -10.39
C GLU A 70 -5.90 -1.68 -10.52
N PHE A 71 -5.30 -1.30 -9.42
CA PHE A 71 -4.26 -0.27 -9.40
C PHE A 71 -3.07 -0.61 -10.31
N ALA A 72 -2.63 -1.87 -10.31
CA ALA A 72 -1.51 -2.31 -11.14
C ALA A 72 -1.80 -2.09 -12.65
N ALA A 73 -3.04 -2.35 -13.07
CA ALA A 73 -3.45 -2.12 -14.46
C ALA A 73 -3.44 -0.63 -14.80
N LYS A 74 -3.87 0.23 -13.87
CA LYS A 74 -3.83 1.68 -14.06
C LYS A 74 -2.39 2.19 -14.19
N VAL A 75 -1.49 1.68 -13.36
CA VAL A 75 -0.07 2.04 -13.42
C VAL A 75 0.52 1.61 -14.75
N ALA A 76 0.25 0.38 -15.18
CA ALA A 76 0.75 -0.15 -16.46
C ALA A 76 0.25 0.65 -17.66
N ALA A 77 -0.96 1.20 -17.59
CA ALA A 77 -1.57 1.99 -18.66
C ALA A 77 -1.01 3.41 -18.77
N ALA A 78 -0.31 3.91 -17.75
CA ALA A 78 0.27 5.25 -17.79
C ALA A 78 1.41 5.32 -18.83
N GLY A 79 1.55 6.49 -19.47
CA GLY A 79 2.35 6.64 -20.68
C GLY A 79 3.86 6.68 -20.49
N SER A 80 4.36 6.89 -19.26
CA SER A 80 5.79 6.98 -18.98
C SER A 80 6.12 6.43 -17.60
N LEU A 81 7.38 6.11 -17.36
CA LEU A 81 7.84 5.69 -16.04
C LEU A 81 7.55 6.78 -15.00
N ARG A 82 7.79 8.04 -15.32
CA ARG A 82 7.47 9.17 -14.43
C ARG A 82 6.01 9.20 -14.05
N ASP A 83 5.10 9.03 -15.01
CA ASP A 83 3.66 9.00 -14.75
C ASP A 83 3.25 7.81 -13.88
N ARG A 84 3.88 6.64 -14.09
CA ARG A 84 3.64 5.45 -13.27
C ARG A 84 4.07 5.68 -11.82
N LEU A 85 5.22 6.31 -11.61
CA LEU A 85 5.71 6.64 -10.26
C LEU A 85 4.84 7.68 -9.58
N LYS A 86 4.30 8.65 -10.31
CA LYS A 86 3.32 9.61 -9.78
C LYS A 86 2.05 8.90 -9.31
N LEU A 87 1.55 7.94 -10.08
CA LEU A 87 0.39 7.14 -9.68
C LEU A 87 0.68 6.34 -8.41
N LEU A 88 1.89 5.80 -8.26
CA LEU A 88 2.30 5.11 -7.05
C LEU A 88 2.19 6.01 -5.82
N ILE A 89 2.67 7.25 -5.92
CA ILE A 89 2.57 8.25 -4.86
C ILE A 89 1.10 8.52 -4.50
N HIS A 90 0.24 8.72 -5.49
CA HIS A 90 -1.19 8.95 -5.28
C HIS A 90 -1.86 7.76 -4.61
N GLY A 91 -1.47 6.54 -4.99
CA GLY A 91 -1.96 5.31 -4.38
C GLY A 91 -1.60 5.22 -2.90
N GLU A 92 -0.38 5.56 -2.53
CA GLU A 92 0.07 5.58 -1.14
C GLU A 92 -0.72 6.60 -0.30
N GLU A 93 -0.98 7.78 -0.85
CA GLU A 93 -1.79 8.81 -0.18
C GLU A 93 -3.23 8.34 0.03
N TRP A 94 -3.81 7.66 -0.96
CA TRP A 94 -5.16 7.10 -0.86
C TRP A 94 -5.25 6.03 0.22
N VAL A 95 -4.29 5.11 0.27
CA VAL A 95 -4.25 4.06 1.29
C VAL A 95 -4.12 4.67 2.69
N ALA A 96 -3.27 5.69 2.85
CA ALA A 96 -3.11 6.39 4.13
C ALA A 96 -4.46 6.92 4.64
N ARG A 97 -5.27 7.53 3.76
CA ARG A 97 -6.61 8.01 4.13
C ARG A 97 -7.54 6.86 4.54
N LYS A 98 -7.48 5.73 3.83
CA LYS A 98 -8.32 4.56 4.15
C LYS A 98 -7.94 3.92 5.47
N VAL A 99 -6.67 3.92 5.82
CA VAL A 99 -6.19 3.45 7.13
C VAL A 99 -6.80 4.32 8.25
N GLU A 100 -6.83 5.64 8.09
CA GLU A 100 -7.43 6.55 9.07
C GLU A 100 -8.94 6.29 9.21
N GLU A 101 -9.66 6.02 8.12
CA GLU A 101 -11.07 5.61 8.17
C GLU A 101 -11.25 4.32 8.98
N ALA A 102 -10.38 3.34 8.76
CA ALA A 102 -10.43 2.07 9.48
C ALA A 102 -10.18 2.26 10.98
N ILE A 103 -9.20 3.09 11.35
CA ILE A 103 -8.91 3.40 12.75
C ILE A 103 -10.14 4.03 13.42
N ALA A 104 -10.83 4.94 12.75
CA ALA A 104 -12.01 5.59 13.30
C ALA A 104 -13.17 4.61 13.58
N ARG A 105 -13.20 3.47 12.89
CA ARG A 105 -14.24 2.43 13.05
C ARG A 105 -13.80 1.26 13.92
N ALA A 106 -12.51 1.13 14.17
CA ALA A 106 -11.96 0.01 14.94
C ALA A 106 -12.17 0.20 16.45
N PRO A 107 -12.12 -0.89 17.22
CA PRO A 107 -12.04 -0.78 18.67
C PRO A 107 -10.84 0.07 19.08
N ALA A 108 -10.96 0.76 20.21
CA ALA A 108 -9.92 1.67 20.70
C ALA A 108 -8.64 0.98 21.16
N ALA A 109 -8.65 -0.35 21.30
CA ALA A 109 -7.49 -1.15 21.72
C ALA A 109 -7.62 -2.56 21.14
N GLY A 110 -6.52 -3.31 21.19
CA GLY A 110 -6.48 -4.71 20.76
C GLY A 110 -5.76 -4.90 19.43
N PRO A 111 -5.75 -6.16 18.91
CA PRO A 111 -4.94 -6.50 17.74
C PRO A 111 -5.28 -5.70 16.47
N ILE A 112 -6.56 -5.41 16.24
CA ILE A 112 -6.99 -4.64 15.07
C ILE A 112 -6.47 -3.21 15.18
N HIS A 113 -6.66 -2.58 16.34
CA HIS A 113 -6.17 -1.23 16.60
C HIS A 113 -4.66 -1.16 16.40
N ASP A 114 -3.92 -2.10 17.00
CA ASP A 114 -2.46 -2.12 16.95
C ASP A 114 -1.95 -2.29 15.53
N GLN A 115 -2.55 -3.18 14.74
CA GLN A 115 -2.19 -3.38 13.34
C GLN A 115 -2.45 -2.13 12.50
N LEU A 116 -3.61 -1.53 12.67
CA LEU A 116 -3.96 -0.31 11.93
C LEU A 116 -3.05 0.86 12.30
N GLN A 117 -2.68 0.96 13.57
CA GLN A 117 -1.77 2.00 14.02
C GLN A 117 -0.37 1.83 13.41
N LYS A 118 0.12 0.59 13.31
CA LYS A 118 1.39 0.28 12.62
C LYS A 118 1.33 0.67 11.14
N MET A 119 0.22 0.37 10.47
CA MET A 119 0.01 0.76 9.07
C MET A 119 -0.01 2.28 8.92
N ALA A 120 -0.71 2.97 9.81
CA ALA A 120 -0.79 4.44 9.77
C ALA A 120 0.60 5.06 9.92
N ASN A 121 1.40 4.56 10.85
CA ASN A 121 2.76 5.06 11.08
C ASN A 121 3.65 4.83 9.85
N ARG A 122 3.58 3.64 9.25
CA ARG A 122 4.35 3.31 8.03
C ARG A 122 3.94 4.20 6.86
N HIS A 123 2.63 4.32 6.59
CA HIS A 123 2.15 5.13 5.47
C HIS A 123 2.44 6.61 5.67
N ARG A 124 2.38 7.11 6.88
CA ARG A 124 2.76 8.49 7.18
C ARG A 124 4.24 8.71 6.85
N PHE A 125 5.12 7.81 7.26
CA PHE A 125 6.53 7.85 6.93
C PHE A 125 6.77 7.79 5.42
N GLU A 126 6.10 6.88 4.71
CA GLU A 126 6.20 6.74 3.26
C GLU A 126 5.70 7.98 2.53
N VAL A 127 4.60 8.57 2.97
CA VAL A 127 4.03 9.78 2.35
C VAL A 127 4.94 10.99 2.58
N GLU A 128 5.48 11.15 3.77
CA GLU A 128 6.31 12.32 4.11
C GLU A 128 7.73 12.20 3.58
N TRP A 129 8.39 11.07 3.86
CA TRP A 129 9.79 10.87 3.50
C TRP A 129 9.98 10.15 2.16
N GLY A 130 9.30 9.03 1.98
CA GLY A 130 9.40 8.22 0.77
C GLY A 130 8.97 8.96 -0.48
N ARG A 131 7.92 9.77 -0.39
CA ARG A 131 7.47 10.62 -1.48
C ARG A 131 8.55 11.62 -1.91
N ALA A 132 9.15 12.31 -0.95
CA ALA A 132 10.20 13.28 -1.23
C ALA A 132 11.40 12.60 -1.91
N GLU A 133 11.80 11.44 -1.41
CA GLU A 133 12.90 10.66 -1.96
C GLU A 133 12.57 10.15 -3.36
N LEU A 134 11.36 9.67 -3.57
CA LEU A 134 10.90 9.19 -4.87
C LEU A 134 10.90 10.33 -5.90
N ILE A 135 10.42 11.52 -5.53
CA ILE A 135 10.44 12.69 -6.40
C ILE A 135 11.87 13.07 -6.76
N ARG A 136 12.78 13.06 -5.79
CA ARG A 136 14.20 13.34 -6.03
C ARG A 136 14.78 12.38 -7.08
N LEU A 137 14.52 11.08 -6.91
CA LEU A 137 15.03 10.06 -7.83
C LEU A 137 14.37 10.15 -9.22
N MET A 138 13.08 10.48 -9.28
CA MET A 138 12.39 10.71 -10.56
C MET A 138 13.05 11.80 -11.37
N ASN A 139 13.54 12.85 -10.72
CA ASN A 139 14.19 13.97 -11.40
C ASN A 139 15.55 13.58 -12.00
N THR A 140 16.12 12.44 -11.62
CA THR A 140 17.35 11.92 -12.22
C THR A 140 17.11 11.07 -13.46
N LEU A 141 15.86 10.74 -13.76
CA LEU A 141 15.50 9.91 -14.92
C LEU A 141 15.52 10.68 -16.25
N GLY A 142 15.77 11.95 -16.18
CA GLY A 142 15.87 12.78 -17.36
C GLY A 142 14.55 13.18 -17.94
#